data_26ad2b4512257068d28442a4123264bf
#
_entry.id   26ad2b4512257068d28442a4123264bf
#
_cell.length_a   1.000
_cell.length_b   1.000
_cell.length_c   1.000
_cell.angle_alpha   90.00
_cell.angle_beta   90.00
_cell.angle_gamma   90.00
#
_symmetry.space_group_name_H-M   'P 1'
#
loop_
_entity.id
_entity.type
_entity.pdbx_description
1 polymer ?
#
loop_
_entity_poly.entity_id
_entity_poly.type
_entity_poly.pdbx_seq_one_letter_code
_entity_poly.pdbx_strand_id
1 'polypeptide(L)'
;SASRSEFIAAVVMFNYLRWFPRKIVVFLAPTKPLAKQQIDSVYTTVGIPPSVTTLMTGDLAPEQRRKRWQTHRAFFLTPQVFENDISNQLCDPHRVALVVVDEAHKATGQHSIVKALKYLHSRHASFQSCDQDKGFRVLALTATPGTKVEAVQQVLTNCYISRVEVRTEEDDDVRAYMLHKDIRQEIVKPNDDLTSICDQLRRLIAPIIQR
;
A
#
# COMPACT_ATOMS: atom_id res chain seq x y z
N SER A 1 -9.45 0.13 16.75
CA SER A 1 -8.00 0.03 17.02
C SER A 1 -7.26 -0.06 15.70
N ALA A 2 -6.18 0.71 15.54
CA ALA A 2 -5.33 0.64 14.35
C ALA A 2 -4.75 -0.77 14.21
N SER A 3 -4.65 -1.26 12.97
CA SER A 3 -3.98 -2.54 12.70
C SER A 3 -2.47 -2.38 12.96
N ARG A 4 -1.77 -3.51 13.15
CA ARG A 4 -0.33 -3.48 13.39
C ARG A 4 0.44 -2.84 12.24
N SER A 5 0.06 -3.12 11.00
CA SER A 5 0.65 -2.51 9.80
C SER A 5 0.44 -1.00 9.76
N GLU A 6 -0.75 -0.52 10.16
CA GLU A 6 -1.05 0.92 10.26
C GLU A 6 -0.15 1.61 11.28
N PHE A 7 0.06 0.99 12.45
CA PHE A 7 0.96 1.55 13.46
C PHE A 7 2.40 1.67 12.96
N ILE A 8 2.94 0.61 12.35
CA ILE A 8 4.31 0.61 11.79
C ILE A 8 4.44 1.70 10.71
N ALA A 9 3.47 1.77 9.80
CA ALA A 9 3.45 2.80 8.75
C ALA A 9 3.47 4.21 9.34
N ALA A 10 2.61 4.48 10.33
CA ALA A 10 2.50 5.79 10.97
C ALA A 10 3.83 6.20 11.63
N VAL A 11 4.45 5.31 12.41
CA VAL A 11 5.73 5.58 13.08
C VAL A 11 6.85 5.84 12.08
N VAL A 12 6.96 5.04 11.01
CA VAL A 12 7.99 5.22 9.99
C VAL A 12 7.76 6.53 9.23
N MET A 13 6.53 6.83 8.81
CA MET A 13 6.21 8.09 8.13
C MET A 13 6.54 9.32 8.99
N PHE A 14 6.19 9.28 10.29
CA PHE A 14 6.50 10.35 11.23
C PHE A 14 8.01 10.63 11.32
N ASN A 15 8.82 9.57 11.46
CA ASN A 15 10.26 9.69 11.54
C ASN A 15 10.86 10.25 10.24
N TYR A 16 10.39 9.79 9.07
CA TYR A 16 10.85 10.32 7.78
C TYR A 16 10.51 11.79 7.57
N LEU A 17 9.32 12.23 7.96
CA LEU A 17 8.95 13.65 7.94
C LEU A 17 9.82 14.49 8.85
N ARG A 18 10.29 13.94 9.96
CA ARG A 18 11.15 14.58 10.93
C ARG A 18 12.62 14.62 10.45
N TRP A 19 13.13 13.51 9.94
CA TRP A 19 14.52 13.40 9.47
C TRP A 19 14.78 14.17 8.17
N PHE A 20 13.78 14.22 7.30
CA PHE A 20 13.88 14.86 5.98
C PHE A 20 12.89 16.03 5.84
N PRO A 21 13.13 17.18 6.47
CA PRO A 21 12.15 18.26 6.57
C PRO A 21 11.75 18.88 5.22
N ARG A 22 12.57 18.74 4.19
CA ARG A 22 12.29 19.23 2.83
C ARG A 22 11.71 18.20 1.88
N LYS A 23 11.66 16.93 2.31
CA LYS A 23 11.15 15.82 1.49
C LYS A 23 9.70 15.46 1.86
N ILE A 24 9.11 14.58 1.05
CA ILE A 24 7.73 14.11 1.19
C ILE A 24 7.69 12.61 1.44
N VAL A 25 6.62 12.17 2.06
CA VAL A 25 6.30 10.76 2.26
C VAL A 25 4.99 10.42 1.55
N VAL A 26 4.92 9.25 0.95
CA VAL A 26 3.79 8.78 0.13
C VAL A 26 3.28 7.46 0.69
N PHE A 27 1.99 7.37 0.97
CA PHE A 27 1.31 6.13 1.37
C PHE A 27 0.40 5.66 0.23
N LEU A 28 0.67 4.49 -0.30
CA LEU A 28 -0.10 3.86 -1.38
C LEU A 28 -1.08 2.86 -0.79
N ALA A 29 -2.36 3.21 -0.76
CA ALA A 29 -3.44 2.33 -0.34
C ALA A 29 -4.14 1.69 -1.54
N PRO A 30 -4.65 0.45 -1.41
CA PRO A 30 -5.35 -0.24 -2.50
C PRO A 30 -6.58 0.49 -3.02
N THR A 31 -7.26 1.23 -2.14
CA THR A 31 -8.49 1.95 -2.46
C THR A 31 -8.54 3.33 -1.82
N LYS A 32 -9.34 4.22 -2.39
CA LYS A 32 -9.59 5.58 -1.90
C LYS A 32 -10.15 5.62 -0.45
N PRO A 33 -11.13 4.79 -0.05
CA PRO A 33 -11.59 4.73 1.33
C PRO A 33 -10.50 4.34 2.32
N LEU A 34 -9.68 3.34 1.99
CA LEU A 34 -8.53 2.92 2.82
C LEU A 34 -7.50 4.04 2.95
N ALA A 35 -7.19 4.75 1.87
CA ALA A 35 -6.29 5.90 1.92
C ALA A 35 -6.81 6.99 2.88
N LYS A 36 -8.12 7.24 2.89
CA LYS A 36 -8.74 8.19 3.82
C LYS A 36 -8.65 7.71 5.26
N GLN A 37 -8.95 6.45 5.53
CA GLN A 37 -8.86 5.84 6.87
C GLN A 37 -7.43 5.95 7.44
N GLN A 38 -6.41 5.78 6.59
CA GLN A 38 -5.00 5.88 7.01
C GLN A 38 -4.63 7.29 7.48
N ILE A 39 -5.24 8.34 6.96
CA ILE A 39 -5.01 9.72 7.43
C ILE A 39 -5.44 9.86 8.89
N ASP A 40 -6.64 9.37 9.23
CA ASP A 40 -7.16 9.43 10.59
C ASP A 40 -6.31 8.57 11.55
N SER A 41 -5.90 7.39 11.09
CA SER A 41 -5.02 6.49 11.84
C SER A 41 -3.66 7.12 12.14
N VAL A 42 -3.03 7.75 11.17
CA VAL A 42 -1.72 8.40 11.34
C VAL A 42 -1.82 9.61 12.28
N TYR A 43 -2.89 10.39 12.19
CA TYR A 43 -3.11 11.51 13.11
C TYR A 43 -3.29 11.03 14.55
N THR A 44 -4.13 10.03 14.78
CA THR A 44 -4.41 9.50 16.12
C THR A 44 -3.23 8.75 16.74
N THR A 45 -2.40 8.10 15.91
CA THR A 45 -1.28 7.26 16.37
C THR A 45 -0.03 8.09 16.68
N VAL A 46 0.36 9.00 15.79
CA VAL A 46 1.65 9.72 15.87
C VAL A 46 1.52 11.25 15.76
N GLY A 47 0.31 11.77 15.60
CA GLY A 47 0.05 13.20 15.59
C GLY A 47 0.55 13.94 14.33
N ILE A 48 0.66 13.26 13.17
CA ILE A 48 0.97 13.98 11.91
C ILE A 48 -0.22 14.90 11.59
N PRO A 49 -0.02 16.24 11.57
CA PRO A 49 -1.14 17.16 11.53
C PRO A 49 -1.80 17.19 10.14
N PRO A 50 -3.13 17.43 10.10
CA PRO A 50 -3.87 17.59 8.84
C PRO A 50 -3.33 18.68 7.91
N SER A 51 -2.68 19.71 8.46
CA SER A 51 -2.09 20.81 7.68
C SER A 51 -0.95 20.38 6.75
N VAL A 52 -0.28 19.26 7.03
CA VAL A 52 0.78 18.70 6.17
C VAL A 52 0.34 17.45 5.42
N THR A 53 -0.90 16.98 5.67
CA THR A 53 -1.44 15.72 5.15
C THR A 53 -2.47 15.98 4.07
N THR A 54 -2.50 15.17 3.02
CA THR A 54 -3.53 15.29 1.99
C THR A 54 -3.91 13.95 1.38
N LEU A 55 -5.20 13.79 1.10
CA LEU A 55 -5.72 12.73 0.24
C LEU A 55 -5.67 13.19 -1.21
N MET A 56 -4.98 12.43 -2.06
CA MET A 56 -4.91 12.66 -3.49
C MET A 56 -5.81 11.67 -4.23
N THR A 57 -6.70 12.19 -5.05
CA THR A 57 -7.64 11.38 -5.83
C THR A 57 -7.64 11.76 -7.29
N GLY A 58 -8.02 10.81 -8.16
CA GLY A 58 -8.14 11.05 -9.60
C GLY A 58 -9.21 12.08 -10.00
N ASP A 59 -10.19 12.33 -9.09
CA ASP A 59 -11.26 13.33 -9.31
C ASP A 59 -10.74 14.77 -9.20
N LEU A 60 -9.56 14.98 -8.59
CA LEU A 60 -8.95 16.30 -8.50
C LEU A 60 -8.32 16.68 -9.84
N ALA A 61 -8.55 17.92 -10.27
CA ALA A 61 -7.90 18.45 -11.47
C ALA A 61 -6.36 18.41 -11.35
N PRO A 62 -5.61 18.19 -12.45
CA PRO A 62 -4.14 18.11 -12.42
C PRO A 62 -3.47 19.32 -11.74
N GLU A 63 -3.97 20.52 -11.97
CA GLU A 63 -3.45 21.76 -11.34
C GLU A 63 -3.63 21.76 -9.82
N GLN A 64 -4.76 21.26 -9.33
CA GLN A 64 -4.99 21.13 -7.90
C GLN A 64 -4.04 20.10 -7.28
N ARG A 65 -3.79 18.97 -7.97
CA ARG A 65 -2.83 17.97 -7.53
C ARG A 65 -1.41 18.53 -7.53
N ARG A 66 -0.99 19.27 -8.58
CA ARG A 66 0.31 19.95 -8.66
C ARG A 66 0.51 20.88 -7.46
N LYS A 67 -0.49 21.71 -7.14
CA LYS A 67 -0.43 22.62 -5.98
C LYS A 67 -0.27 21.85 -4.67
N ARG A 68 -1.02 20.74 -4.48
CA ARG A 68 -0.91 19.92 -3.27
C ARG A 68 0.48 19.28 -3.15
N TRP A 69 1.07 18.76 -4.26
CA TRP A 69 2.43 18.22 -4.25
C TRP A 69 3.49 19.24 -3.79
N GLN A 70 3.24 20.53 -4.00
CA GLN A 70 4.12 21.61 -3.56
C GLN A 70 3.91 22.02 -2.09
N THR A 71 2.67 21.95 -1.58
CA THR A 71 2.29 22.54 -0.29
C THR A 71 2.20 21.53 0.86
N HIS A 72 1.99 20.24 0.59
CA HIS A 72 1.88 19.21 1.61
C HIS A 72 3.13 18.32 1.64
N ARG A 73 3.20 17.46 2.68
CA ARG A 73 4.36 16.60 2.90
C ARG A 73 4.03 15.13 3.12
N ALA A 74 2.81 14.81 3.58
CA ALA A 74 2.31 13.45 3.75
C ALA A 74 1.13 13.22 2.79
N PHE A 75 1.31 12.28 1.87
CA PHE A 75 0.38 12.02 0.78
C PHE A 75 -0.22 10.62 0.90
N PHE A 76 -1.54 10.54 0.80
CA PHE A 76 -2.29 9.27 0.81
C PHE A 76 -3.07 9.17 -0.49
N LEU A 77 -2.83 8.10 -1.26
CA LEU A 77 -3.41 7.94 -2.59
C LEU A 77 -3.39 6.48 -3.05
N THR A 78 -4.06 6.21 -4.16
CA THR A 78 -3.95 4.90 -4.82
C THR A 78 -2.71 4.85 -5.73
N PRO A 79 -2.18 3.65 -5.99
CA PRO A 79 -1.03 3.47 -6.88
C PRO A 79 -1.20 4.09 -8.27
N GLN A 80 -2.41 4.03 -8.84
CA GLN A 80 -2.72 4.59 -10.16
C GLN A 80 -2.58 6.11 -10.19
N VAL A 81 -3.06 6.80 -9.15
CA VAL A 81 -2.92 8.26 -9.04
C VAL A 81 -1.45 8.64 -8.92
N PHE A 82 -0.69 7.89 -8.12
CA PHE A 82 0.74 8.14 -7.94
C PHE A 82 1.53 7.92 -9.24
N GLU A 83 1.31 6.78 -9.92
CA GLU A 83 1.91 6.48 -11.22
C GLU A 83 1.66 7.62 -12.23
N ASN A 84 0.40 8.05 -12.35
CA ASN A 84 0.02 9.12 -13.26
C ASN A 84 0.69 10.45 -12.90
N ASP A 85 0.71 10.82 -11.64
CA ASP A 85 1.24 12.11 -11.21
C ASP A 85 2.76 12.22 -11.38
N ILE A 86 3.52 11.16 -11.07
CA ILE A 86 4.97 11.18 -11.28
C ILE A 86 5.34 11.10 -12.75
N SER A 87 4.61 10.32 -13.56
CA SER A 87 4.85 10.19 -15.00
C SER A 87 4.54 11.49 -15.74
N ASN A 88 3.52 12.22 -15.31
CA ASN A 88 3.14 13.53 -15.88
C ASN A 88 3.87 14.71 -15.20
N GLN A 89 4.90 14.45 -14.39
CA GLN A 89 5.72 15.47 -13.74
C GLN A 89 4.92 16.45 -12.85
N LEU A 90 3.81 15.99 -12.27
CA LEU A 90 3.06 16.75 -11.28
C LEU A 90 3.74 16.68 -9.90
N CYS A 91 4.39 15.56 -9.61
CA CYS A 91 5.22 15.32 -8.43
C CYS A 91 6.70 15.26 -8.84
N ASP A 92 7.54 15.99 -8.13
CA ASP A 92 9.00 15.88 -8.28
C ASP A 92 9.50 14.58 -7.61
N PRO A 93 10.04 13.61 -8.37
CA PRO A 93 10.56 12.35 -7.84
C PRO A 93 11.62 12.54 -6.76
N HIS A 94 12.49 13.54 -6.90
CA HIS A 94 13.61 13.78 -5.98
C HIS A 94 13.18 14.27 -4.59
N ARG A 95 11.95 14.76 -4.47
CA ARG A 95 11.37 15.12 -3.17
C ARG A 95 10.88 13.91 -2.38
N VAL A 96 10.65 12.76 -3.01
CA VAL A 96 10.15 11.54 -2.34
C VAL A 96 11.26 10.93 -1.50
N ALA A 97 11.06 10.83 -0.18
CA ALA A 97 11.99 10.16 0.73
C ALA A 97 11.51 8.74 1.10
N LEU A 98 10.19 8.55 1.19
CA LEU A 98 9.59 7.28 1.58
C LEU A 98 8.33 7.01 0.76
N VAL A 99 8.20 5.76 0.30
CA VAL A 99 6.96 5.22 -0.22
C VAL A 99 6.54 4.05 0.67
N VAL A 100 5.39 4.17 1.31
CA VAL A 100 4.73 3.06 2.01
C VAL A 100 3.77 2.40 1.04
N VAL A 101 3.90 1.10 0.87
CA VAL A 101 3.06 0.29 -0.02
C VAL A 101 2.25 -0.67 0.84
N ASP A 102 0.96 -0.40 0.95
CA ASP A 102 0.02 -1.32 1.60
C ASP A 102 -0.44 -2.40 0.61
N GLU A 103 -0.70 -3.61 1.11
CA GLU A 103 -1.01 -4.79 0.31
C GLU A 103 0.04 -5.06 -0.79
N ALA A 104 1.31 -5.01 -0.38
CA ALA A 104 2.46 -5.07 -1.29
C ALA A 104 2.53 -6.36 -2.15
N HIS A 105 1.83 -7.43 -1.78
CA HIS A 105 1.70 -8.63 -2.59
C HIS A 105 1.10 -8.35 -3.98
N LYS A 106 0.42 -7.21 -4.17
CA LYS A 106 -0.10 -6.76 -5.47
C LYS A 106 0.98 -6.18 -6.40
N ALA A 107 2.21 -5.97 -5.90
CA ALA A 107 3.30 -5.41 -6.69
C ALA A 107 3.92 -6.43 -7.67
N THR A 108 3.10 -6.93 -8.60
CA THR A 108 3.47 -7.93 -9.60
C THR A 108 3.18 -7.44 -11.02
N GLY A 109 3.87 -8.00 -12.02
CA GLY A 109 3.64 -7.71 -13.43
C GLY A 109 3.68 -6.22 -13.77
N GLN A 110 2.60 -5.73 -14.38
CA GLN A 110 2.44 -4.34 -14.84
C GLN A 110 1.61 -3.48 -13.87
N HIS A 111 1.51 -3.89 -12.60
CA HIS A 111 0.76 -3.12 -11.62
C HIS A 111 1.32 -1.71 -11.41
N SER A 112 0.47 -0.72 -11.15
CA SER A 112 0.85 0.69 -10.98
C SER A 112 1.90 0.92 -9.89
N ILE A 113 1.92 0.10 -8.82
CA ILE A 113 3.00 0.11 -7.81
C ILE A 113 4.36 -0.10 -8.49
N VAL A 114 4.47 -1.15 -9.31
CA VAL A 114 5.73 -1.53 -9.97
C VAL A 114 6.21 -0.43 -10.91
N LYS A 115 5.31 0.12 -11.73
CA LYS A 115 5.63 1.20 -12.67
C LYS A 115 6.08 2.47 -11.96
N ALA A 116 5.36 2.87 -10.90
CA ALA A 116 5.70 4.04 -10.11
C ALA A 116 7.08 3.90 -9.43
N LEU A 117 7.36 2.76 -8.80
CA LEU A 117 8.64 2.51 -8.15
C LEU A 117 9.80 2.41 -9.14
N LYS A 118 9.60 1.78 -10.30
CA LYS A 118 10.61 1.76 -11.38
C LYS A 118 10.91 3.17 -11.89
N TYR A 119 9.90 4.00 -12.08
CA TYR A 119 10.09 5.38 -12.48
C TYR A 119 10.90 6.17 -11.44
N LEU A 120 10.51 6.09 -10.15
CA LEU A 120 11.27 6.72 -9.07
C LEU A 120 12.73 6.25 -9.06
N HIS A 121 12.96 4.95 -9.12
CA HIS A 121 14.30 4.39 -9.11
C HIS A 121 15.16 4.89 -10.26
N SER A 122 14.61 4.94 -11.49
CA SER A 122 15.32 5.45 -12.67
C SER A 122 15.72 6.92 -12.52
N ARG A 123 14.84 7.75 -11.95
CA ARG A 123 15.12 9.17 -11.73
C ARG A 123 16.17 9.40 -10.66
N HIS A 124 16.13 8.64 -9.58
CA HIS A 124 17.16 8.73 -8.54
C HIS A 124 18.53 8.20 -9.00
N ALA A 125 18.57 7.15 -9.80
CA ALA A 125 19.80 6.59 -10.35
C ALA A 125 20.51 7.55 -11.32
N SER A 126 19.75 8.37 -12.06
CA SER A 126 20.27 9.32 -13.04
C SER A 126 20.84 10.60 -12.40
N PHE A 127 20.63 10.81 -11.11
CA PHE A 127 21.03 12.06 -10.43
C PHE A 127 22.39 11.89 -9.73
N GLN A 128 23.46 12.40 -10.36
CA GLN A 128 24.82 12.43 -9.80
C GLN A 128 25.01 13.67 -8.91
N SER A 129 24.32 13.78 -7.78
CA SER A 129 24.62 14.83 -6.83
C SER A 129 25.48 14.34 -5.67
N CYS A 130 26.35 15.20 -5.15
CA CYS A 130 27.26 14.91 -4.03
C CYS A 130 26.58 14.85 -2.66
N ASP A 131 25.27 15.08 -2.58
CA ASP A 131 24.53 15.15 -1.32
C ASP A 131 24.23 13.77 -0.73
N GLN A 132 24.37 13.66 0.59
CA GLN A 132 24.12 12.45 1.39
C GLN A 132 22.62 12.04 1.43
N ASP A 133 21.73 12.88 0.93
CA ASP A 133 20.26 12.68 0.87
C ASP A 133 19.81 11.85 -0.36
N LYS A 134 20.63 10.91 -0.81
CA LYS A 134 20.39 10.16 -2.06
C LYS A 134 19.37 9.04 -1.88
N GLY A 135 18.38 9.03 -2.77
CA GLY A 135 17.44 7.95 -2.92
C GLY A 135 16.15 8.12 -2.12
N PHE A 136 15.29 7.13 -2.26
CA PHE A 136 14.08 6.95 -1.47
C PHE A 136 14.10 5.56 -0.82
N ARG A 137 13.25 5.36 0.17
CA ARG A 137 13.03 4.06 0.80
C ARG A 137 11.61 3.55 0.50
N VAL A 138 11.47 2.25 0.47
CA VAL A 138 10.17 1.58 0.37
C VAL A 138 9.92 0.80 1.65
N LEU A 139 8.75 1.02 2.25
CA LEU A 139 8.19 0.18 3.29
C LEU A 139 7.03 -0.60 2.68
N ALA A 140 7.22 -1.89 2.45
CA ALA A 140 6.21 -2.78 1.89
C ALA A 140 5.53 -3.55 3.03
N LEU A 141 4.21 -3.45 3.11
CA LEU A 141 3.39 -4.09 4.14
C LEU A 141 2.42 -5.07 3.47
N THR A 142 2.33 -6.28 4.01
CA THR A 142 1.35 -7.28 3.58
C THR A 142 1.11 -8.32 4.67
N ALA A 143 -0.15 -8.72 4.84
CA ALA A 143 -0.52 -9.85 5.70
C ALA A 143 -0.42 -11.19 4.94
N THR A 144 -0.44 -11.17 3.61
CA THR A 144 -0.50 -12.35 2.75
C THR A 144 0.56 -12.29 1.65
N PRO A 145 1.85 -12.51 1.98
CA PRO A 145 2.94 -12.32 1.01
C PRO A 145 2.91 -13.32 -0.16
N GLY A 146 2.13 -14.39 -0.03
CA GLY A 146 2.08 -15.50 -0.99
C GLY A 146 2.68 -16.78 -0.43
N THR A 147 2.36 -17.93 -1.04
CA THR A 147 2.83 -19.25 -0.61
C THR A 147 4.06 -19.73 -1.37
N LYS A 148 4.34 -19.17 -2.55
CA LYS A 148 5.47 -19.56 -3.40
C LYS A 148 6.61 -18.57 -3.22
N VAL A 149 7.83 -19.09 -3.01
CA VAL A 149 9.05 -18.29 -2.82
C VAL A 149 9.30 -17.36 -4.01
N GLU A 150 9.05 -17.83 -5.24
CA GLU A 150 9.25 -17.06 -6.47
C GLU A 150 8.33 -15.84 -6.51
N ALA A 151 7.06 -15.98 -6.07
CA ALA A 151 6.11 -14.88 -6.02
C ALA A 151 6.54 -13.81 -4.99
N VAL A 152 6.99 -14.25 -3.82
CA VAL A 152 7.54 -13.35 -2.79
C VAL A 152 8.78 -12.64 -3.31
N GLN A 153 9.72 -13.39 -3.92
CA GLN A 153 10.94 -12.81 -4.49
C GLN A 153 10.64 -11.78 -5.59
N GLN A 154 9.62 -12.02 -6.40
CA GLN A 154 9.18 -11.05 -7.41
C GLN A 154 8.70 -9.73 -6.77
N VAL A 155 7.91 -9.81 -5.70
CA VAL A 155 7.46 -8.63 -4.95
C VAL A 155 8.64 -7.87 -4.34
N LEU A 156 9.57 -8.57 -3.70
CA LEU A 156 10.78 -7.98 -3.10
C LEU A 156 11.60 -7.23 -4.16
N THR A 157 11.82 -7.85 -5.32
CA THR A 157 12.56 -7.25 -6.44
C THR A 157 11.81 -6.03 -7.00
N ASN A 158 10.50 -6.14 -7.23
CA ASN A 158 9.69 -5.06 -7.79
C ASN A 158 9.56 -3.85 -6.84
N CYS A 159 9.60 -4.09 -5.53
CA CYS A 159 9.54 -3.05 -4.50
C CYS A 159 10.94 -2.58 -4.03
N TYR A 160 12.04 -3.10 -4.59
CA TYR A 160 13.41 -2.77 -4.19
C TYR A 160 13.67 -3.03 -2.69
N ILE A 161 13.11 -4.11 -2.15
CA ILE A 161 13.24 -4.49 -0.74
C ILE A 161 14.55 -5.26 -0.52
N SER A 162 15.37 -4.79 0.42
CA SER A 162 16.63 -5.42 0.80
C SER A 162 16.57 -6.18 2.13
N ARG A 163 15.54 -5.91 2.96
CA ARG A 163 15.36 -6.56 4.26
C ARG A 163 13.90 -6.95 4.46
N VAL A 164 13.68 -8.17 4.91
CA VAL A 164 12.36 -8.73 5.20
C VAL A 164 12.26 -9.02 6.70
N GLU A 165 11.18 -8.59 7.32
CA GLU A 165 10.79 -8.95 8.67
C GLU A 165 9.48 -9.73 8.62
N VAL A 166 9.46 -10.91 9.20
CA VAL A 166 8.27 -11.76 9.29
C VAL A 166 7.86 -11.87 10.75
N ARG A 167 6.57 -11.73 10.99
CA ARG A 167 5.96 -11.95 12.31
C ARG A 167 4.70 -12.79 12.14
N THR A 168 4.61 -13.84 12.92
CA THR A 168 3.46 -14.76 12.97
C THR A 168 2.67 -14.58 14.27
N GLU A 169 1.53 -15.18 14.35
CA GLU A 169 0.72 -15.19 15.58
C GLU A 169 1.41 -15.96 16.72
N GLU A 170 2.42 -16.78 16.41
CA GLU A 170 3.19 -17.61 17.36
C GLU A 170 4.38 -16.87 17.97
N ASP A 171 4.82 -15.75 17.37
CA ASP A 171 5.92 -14.97 17.90
C ASP A 171 5.55 -14.33 19.26
N ASP A 172 6.46 -14.38 20.22
CA ASP A 172 6.20 -13.94 21.60
C ASP A 172 5.79 -12.47 21.71
N ASP A 173 6.40 -11.61 20.87
CA ASP A 173 6.08 -10.18 20.79
C ASP A 173 4.70 -9.91 20.16
N VAL A 174 4.13 -10.90 19.48
CA VAL A 174 2.80 -10.88 18.88
C VAL A 174 1.77 -11.51 19.81
N ARG A 175 2.10 -12.67 20.36
CA ARG A 175 1.22 -13.49 21.18
C ARG A 175 0.70 -12.75 22.42
N ALA A 176 1.53 -11.90 23.02
CA ALA A 176 1.15 -11.08 24.17
C ALA A 176 -0.02 -10.11 23.89
N TYR A 177 -0.26 -9.76 22.63
CA TYR A 177 -1.31 -8.83 22.20
C TYR A 177 -2.46 -9.50 21.43
N MET A 178 -2.40 -10.82 21.27
CA MET A 178 -3.48 -11.58 20.61
C MET A 178 -4.61 -11.88 21.58
N LEU A 179 -5.82 -11.57 21.14
CA LEU A 179 -7.03 -12.03 21.82
C LEU A 179 -7.25 -13.51 21.51
N HIS A 180 -7.61 -14.31 22.50
CA HIS A 180 -8.01 -15.70 22.30
C HIS A 180 -9.22 -15.73 21.36
N LYS A 181 -9.11 -16.46 20.26
CA LYS A 181 -10.20 -16.62 19.28
C LYS A 181 -10.84 -17.99 19.53
N ASP A 182 -12.09 -18.01 19.99
CA ASP A 182 -12.92 -19.21 19.96
C ASP A 182 -13.50 -19.37 18.55
N ILE A 183 -12.97 -20.31 17.81
CA ILE A 183 -13.47 -20.62 16.46
C ILE A 183 -14.53 -21.70 16.58
N ARG A 184 -15.80 -21.34 16.30
CA ARG A 184 -16.89 -22.30 16.14
C ARG A 184 -17.17 -22.46 14.66
N GLN A 185 -16.98 -23.68 14.16
CA GLN A 185 -17.33 -24.01 12.79
C GLN A 185 -18.77 -24.53 12.76
N GLU A 186 -19.66 -23.77 12.16
CA GLU A 186 -21.06 -24.17 11.95
C GLU A 186 -21.27 -24.50 10.47
N ILE A 187 -21.58 -25.77 10.20
CA ILE A 187 -21.86 -26.24 8.84
C ILE A 187 -23.36 -26.07 8.58
N VAL A 188 -23.69 -25.02 7.83
CA VAL A 188 -25.07 -24.79 7.39
C VAL A 188 -25.29 -25.49 6.05
N LYS A 189 -26.21 -26.46 6.02
CA LYS A 189 -26.62 -27.08 4.76
C LYS A 189 -27.54 -26.13 4.00
N PRO A 190 -27.33 -25.95 2.68
CA PRO A 190 -28.27 -25.18 1.87
C PRO A 190 -29.67 -25.79 1.94
N ASN A 191 -30.70 -24.97 1.95
CA ASN A 191 -32.07 -25.43 1.84
C ASN A 191 -32.35 -25.93 0.41
N ASP A 192 -33.49 -26.64 0.24
CA ASP A 192 -33.84 -27.25 -1.04
C ASP A 192 -34.00 -26.23 -2.17
N ASP A 193 -34.47 -25.01 -1.87
CA ASP A 193 -34.64 -23.94 -2.83
C ASP A 193 -33.27 -23.46 -3.34
N LEU A 194 -32.30 -23.25 -2.45
CA LEU A 194 -30.95 -22.82 -2.81
C LEU A 194 -30.22 -23.89 -3.63
N THR A 195 -30.42 -25.18 -3.27
CA THR A 195 -29.87 -26.31 -4.00
C THR A 195 -30.45 -26.36 -5.43
N SER A 196 -31.76 -26.20 -5.58
CA SER A 196 -32.44 -26.17 -6.87
C SER A 196 -31.92 -25.01 -7.77
N ILE A 197 -31.76 -23.80 -7.21
CA ILE A 197 -31.22 -22.63 -7.93
C ILE A 197 -29.77 -22.90 -8.36
N CYS A 198 -28.93 -23.44 -7.49
CA CYS A 198 -27.56 -23.78 -7.81
C CYS A 198 -27.45 -24.81 -8.93
N ASP A 199 -28.33 -25.82 -8.93
CA ASP A 199 -28.34 -26.83 -9.97
C ASP A 199 -28.83 -26.29 -11.33
N GLN A 200 -29.81 -25.38 -11.33
CA GLN A 200 -30.24 -24.69 -12.54
C GLN A 200 -29.08 -23.81 -13.10
N LEU A 201 -28.40 -23.06 -12.26
CA LEU A 201 -27.23 -22.26 -12.67
C LEU A 201 -26.10 -23.14 -13.22
N ARG A 202 -25.79 -24.27 -12.58
CA ARG A 202 -24.79 -25.22 -13.09
C ARG A 202 -25.15 -25.76 -14.46
N ARG A 203 -26.39 -26.11 -14.72
CA ARG A 203 -26.84 -26.56 -16.03
C ARG A 203 -26.72 -25.51 -17.13
N LEU A 204 -26.91 -24.24 -16.79
CA LEU A 204 -26.76 -23.14 -17.74
C LEU A 204 -25.27 -22.78 -18.01
N ILE A 205 -24.42 -22.88 -16.99
CA ILE A 205 -23.02 -22.45 -17.09
C ILE A 205 -22.11 -23.57 -17.62
N ALA A 206 -22.39 -24.84 -17.31
CA ALA A 206 -21.56 -25.97 -17.74
C ALA A 206 -21.24 -26.01 -19.24
N PRO A 207 -22.19 -25.77 -20.17
CA PRO A 207 -21.89 -25.77 -21.60
C PRO A 207 -21.03 -24.60 -22.06
N ILE A 208 -20.93 -23.52 -21.24
CA ILE A 208 -20.14 -22.29 -21.55
C ILE A 208 -18.68 -22.48 -21.11
N ILE A 209 -18.44 -23.22 -20.02
CA ILE A 209 -17.09 -23.46 -19.48
C ILE A 209 -16.35 -24.58 -20.24
N GLN A 210 -17.08 -25.48 -20.91
CA GLN A 210 -16.52 -26.58 -21.69
C GLN A 210 -16.14 -26.19 -23.14
N ARG A 211 -16.26 -24.92 -23.52
CA ARG A 211 -15.73 -24.33 -24.78
C ARG A 211 -14.45 -23.56 -24.49
#